data_4c22ad38b6f479ccd7cacdf5f792e09f
#
_entry.id   4c22ad38b6f479ccd7cacdf5f792e09f
#
_cell.length_a   1.000
_cell.length_b   1.000
_cell.length_c   1.000
_cell.angle_alpha   90.00
_cell.angle_beta   90.00
_cell.angle_gamma   90.00
#
_symmetry.space_group_name_H-M   'P 1'
#
loop_
_entity.id
_entity.type
_entity.pdbx_description
1 polymer ?
#
loop_
_entity_poly.entity_id
_entity_poly.type
_entity_poly.pdbx_seq_one_letter_code
_entity_poly.pdbx_strand_id
1 'polypeptide(L)'
;MKVPFSWLKELVDIDVTAQELEEKLFSCGFEVEELIPLDAGISKVVVGRIVEMEPQEGTHLTKCVVDCGEYGHDIRISTGAANMKLGDCVPAALDGSTLPGGIKIKARKMQGVESNGMLCSGEELGLNDDLFPGSEVYGLLILPEDSVPGTDIAPVVGLDDYIFDISITANRPDCQSVLGIAREVAAILGKPLHMPAMDYNTVCDADEPISVKVEAPDLCPRYMAHYVRNIRMSESPRWMKRHLALCGLRSISNVVDITNHTLLEMGQPMHAFDLNKVAGRSITVRRAVEGEKITTLDEKEFTLNPNNLVICDAEKPVALAGIMGGANSGMDDNTTSLLFECATFARDSVRKTSRALGQNSDSSARYEKGVDRHSPELGLARALHLIQELDCGDITTLEIGRAHV
;
A
#
# COMPACT_ATOMS: atom_id res chain seq x y z
N MET A 1 -11.52 7.37 2.78
CA MET A 1 -10.23 6.73 3.14
C MET A 1 -10.47 5.24 3.24
N LYS A 2 -9.75 4.46 2.47
CA LYS A 2 -9.89 3.00 2.46
C LYS A 2 -9.17 2.36 3.65
N VAL A 3 -9.86 1.53 4.40
CA VAL A 3 -9.36 0.84 5.59
C VAL A 3 -9.74 -0.64 5.50
N PRO A 4 -8.75 -1.55 5.30
CA PRO A 4 -9.01 -2.98 5.25
C PRO A 4 -9.46 -3.52 6.62
N PHE A 5 -10.46 -4.39 6.63
CA PHE A 5 -10.97 -5.00 7.86
C PHE A 5 -9.92 -5.92 8.50
N SER A 6 -9.18 -6.65 7.68
CA SER A 6 -8.06 -7.48 8.15
C SER A 6 -7.01 -6.65 8.88
N TRP A 7 -6.63 -5.48 8.37
CA TRP A 7 -5.66 -4.60 9.03
C TRP A 7 -6.17 -4.01 10.34
N LEU A 8 -7.48 -3.70 10.43
CA LEU A 8 -8.08 -3.30 11.71
C LEU A 8 -8.01 -4.44 12.74
N LYS A 9 -8.20 -5.70 12.32
CA LYS A 9 -8.09 -6.88 13.19
C LYS A 9 -6.68 -7.13 13.73
N GLU A 10 -5.64 -6.66 13.07
CA GLU A 10 -4.27 -6.69 13.59
C GLU A 10 -4.08 -5.72 14.76
N LEU A 11 -4.86 -4.64 14.80
CA LEU A 11 -4.75 -3.58 15.79
C LEU A 11 -5.81 -3.66 16.90
N VAL A 12 -6.91 -4.39 16.69
CA VAL A 12 -8.02 -4.50 17.63
C VAL A 12 -8.62 -5.91 17.58
N ASP A 13 -8.91 -6.51 18.72
CA ASP A 13 -9.58 -7.81 18.82
C ASP A 13 -11.06 -7.70 18.41
N ILE A 14 -11.33 -7.58 17.12
CA ILE A 14 -12.67 -7.40 16.56
C ILE A 14 -13.40 -8.74 16.53
N ASP A 15 -14.51 -8.85 17.26
CA ASP A 15 -15.36 -10.04 17.38
C ASP A 15 -16.76 -9.86 16.74
N VAL A 16 -16.92 -8.84 15.94
CA VAL A 16 -18.13 -8.55 15.14
C VAL A 16 -17.85 -8.69 13.65
N THR A 17 -18.90 -8.85 12.86
CA THR A 17 -18.80 -8.83 11.39
C THR A 17 -18.48 -7.43 10.86
N ALA A 18 -18.04 -7.35 9.60
CA ALA A 18 -17.79 -6.07 8.94
C ALA A 18 -19.06 -5.20 8.88
N GLN A 19 -20.22 -5.81 8.62
CA GLN A 19 -21.52 -5.13 8.56
C GLN A 19 -21.93 -4.58 9.93
N GLU A 20 -21.77 -5.35 11.00
CA GLU A 20 -22.04 -4.88 12.37
C GLU A 20 -21.09 -3.75 12.78
N LEU A 21 -19.82 -3.80 12.34
CA LEU A 21 -18.87 -2.72 12.60
C LEU A 21 -19.25 -1.46 11.84
N GLU A 22 -19.69 -1.56 10.59
CA GLU A 22 -20.21 -0.44 9.80
C GLU A 22 -21.34 0.28 10.52
N GLU A 23 -22.36 -0.45 11.00
CA GLU A 23 -23.49 0.12 11.77
C GLU A 23 -23.02 0.84 13.03
N LYS A 24 -22.03 0.27 13.74
CA LYS A 24 -21.46 0.87 14.95
C LYS A 24 -20.67 2.15 14.64
N LEU A 25 -19.89 2.17 13.56
CA LEU A 25 -19.19 3.36 13.08
C LEU A 25 -20.15 4.48 12.75
N PHE A 26 -21.24 4.20 12.03
CA PHE A 26 -22.31 5.16 11.75
C PHE A 26 -22.92 5.73 13.05
N SER A 27 -23.20 4.87 14.02
CA SER A 27 -23.78 5.30 15.32
C SER A 27 -22.87 6.26 16.08
N CYS A 28 -21.55 6.21 15.82
CA CYS A 28 -20.54 7.08 16.44
C CYS A 28 -20.13 8.27 15.56
N GLY A 29 -20.82 8.49 14.44
CA GLY A 29 -20.65 9.65 13.57
C GLY A 29 -19.58 9.51 12.50
N PHE A 30 -19.15 8.29 12.19
CA PHE A 30 -18.31 8.01 11.03
C PHE A 30 -19.19 7.67 9.84
N GLU A 31 -18.99 8.37 8.72
CA GLU A 31 -19.66 8.08 7.46
C GLU A 31 -18.85 7.05 6.68
N VAL A 32 -19.33 5.80 6.62
CA VAL A 32 -18.82 4.79 5.71
C VAL A 32 -19.53 4.98 4.39
N GLU A 33 -18.84 5.50 3.38
CA GLU A 33 -19.41 5.75 2.05
C GLU A 33 -19.72 4.43 1.34
N GLU A 34 -18.86 3.43 1.53
CA GLU A 34 -19.03 2.10 0.96
C GLU A 34 -18.33 1.05 1.83
N LEU A 35 -18.99 -0.09 2.05
CA LEU A 35 -18.40 -1.32 2.56
C LEU A 35 -18.19 -2.28 1.39
N ILE A 36 -16.93 -2.45 0.97
CA ILE A 36 -16.56 -3.17 -0.25
C ILE A 36 -16.10 -4.58 0.12
N PRO A 37 -16.88 -5.65 -0.18
CA PRO A 37 -16.39 -7.02 -0.07
C PRO A 37 -15.41 -7.30 -1.22
N LEU A 38 -14.25 -7.91 -0.93
CA LEU A 38 -13.24 -8.19 -1.96
C LEU A 38 -13.64 -9.31 -2.90
N ASP A 39 -14.49 -10.24 -2.46
CA ASP A 39 -15.06 -11.32 -3.24
C ASP A 39 -16.30 -10.91 -4.05
N ALA A 40 -16.59 -9.61 -4.13
CA ALA A 40 -17.77 -9.11 -4.83
C ALA A 40 -17.85 -9.63 -6.27
N GLY A 41 -18.95 -10.28 -6.57
CA GLY A 41 -19.20 -10.87 -7.92
C GLY A 41 -18.54 -12.22 -8.15
N ILE A 42 -17.87 -12.82 -7.15
CA ILE A 42 -17.31 -14.17 -7.23
C ILE A 42 -18.27 -15.15 -6.55
N SER A 43 -18.61 -16.23 -7.24
CA SER A 43 -19.39 -17.31 -6.63
C SER A 43 -19.09 -18.65 -7.30
N LYS A 44 -19.07 -19.72 -6.53
CA LYS A 44 -18.80 -21.11 -6.98
C LYS A 44 -17.45 -21.23 -7.72
N VAL A 45 -16.45 -20.49 -7.30
CA VAL A 45 -15.06 -20.67 -7.72
C VAL A 45 -14.33 -21.37 -6.60
N VAL A 46 -13.75 -22.52 -6.89
CA VAL A 46 -13.11 -23.38 -5.89
C VAL A 46 -11.69 -23.75 -6.31
N VAL A 47 -10.92 -24.26 -5.38
CA VAL A 47 -9.63 -24.88 -5.69
C VAL A 47 -9.88 -26.16 -6.48
N GLY A 48 -9.28 -26.25 -7.67
CA GLY A 48 -9.22 -27.47 -8.47
C GLY A 48 -7.80 -27.97 -8.58
N ARG A 49 -7.57 -29.28 -8.48
CA ARG A 49 -6.29 -29.93 -8.77
C ARG A 49 -6.35 -30.63 -10.12
N ILE A 50 -5.41 -30.33 -10.99
CA ILE A 50 -5.31 -30.95 -12.31
C ILE A 50 -4.80 -32.38 -12.16
N VAL A 51 -5.65 -33.39 -12.41
CA VAL A 51 -5.31 -34.81 -12.27
C VAL A 51 -5.01 -35.51 -13.59
N GLU A 52 -5.52 -34.96 -14.72
CA GLU A 52 -5.17 -35.41 -16.06
C GLU A 52 -5.07 -34.25 -17.03
N MET A 53 -4.19 -34.33 -18.01
CA MET A 53 -4.03 -33.33 -19.08
C MET A 53 -3.79 -34.02 -20.41
N GLU A 54 -4.52 -33.60 -21.44
CA GLU A 54 -4.37 -34.11 -22.82
C GLU A 54 -4.49 -32.95 -23.81
N PRO A 55 -3.51 -32.71 -24.70
CA PRO A 55 -3.66 -31.75 -25.80
C PRO A 55 -4.85 -32.14 -26.70
N GLN A 56 -5.64 -31.17 -27.08
CA GLN A 56 -6.75 -31.40 -28.02
C GLN A 56 -6.24 -31.27 -29.46
N GLU A 57 -6.25 -32.38 -30.21
CA GLU A 57 -5.75 -32.41 -31.58
C GLU A 57 -6.42 -31.36 -32.49
N GLY A 58 -5.60 -30.68 -33.27
CA GLY A 58 -6.07 -29.66 -34.23
C GLY A 58 -6.45 -28.33 -33.60
N THR A 59 -6.20 -28.13 -32.31
CA THR A 59 -6.50 -26.90 -31.59
C THR A 59 -5.31 -26.47 -30.71
N HIS A 60 -5.41 -25.29 -30.09
CA HIS A 60 -4.49 -24.82 -29.08
C HIS A 60 -4.97 -25.12 -27.63
N LEU A 61 -6.05 -25.91 -27.51
CA LEU A 61 -6.65 -26.23 -26.24
C LEU A 61 -6.05 -27.48 -25.60
N THR A 62 -6.02 -27.48 -24.28
CA THR A 62 -5.70 -28.63 -23.42
C THR A 62 -6.98 -29.06 -22.69
N LYS A 63 -7.29 -30.33 -22.75
CA LYS A 63 -8.35 -30.95 -21.94
C LYS A 63 -7.76 -31.32 -20.60
N CYS A 64 -8.38 -30.85 -19.53
CA CYS A 64 -8.00 -31.16 -18.16
C CYS A 64 -9.13 -31.94 -17.49
N VAL A 65 -8.74 -32.92 -16.68
CA VAL A 65 -9.61 -33.49 -15.65
C VAL A 65 -9.17 -32.86 -14.33
N VAL A 66 -10.11 -32.30 -13.60
CA VAL A 66 -9.85 -31.48 -12.42
C VAL A 66 -10.61 -32.06 -11.23
N ASP A 67 -9.89 -32.38 -10.17
CA ASP A 67 -10.45 -32.73 -8.87
C ASP A 67 -10.83 -31.44 -8.13
N CYS A 68 -12.11 -31.23 -7.90
CA CYS A 68 -12.68 -30.13 -7.13
C CYS A 68 -13.33 -30.62 -5.82
N GLY A 69 -12.83 -31.70 -5.23
CA GLY A 69 -13.28 -32.23 -3.95
C GLY A 69 -14.77 -32.61 -3.95
N GLU A 70 -15.54 -32.07 -3.00
CA GLU A 70 -16.99 -32.36 -2.89
C GLU A 70 -17.81 -31.98 -4.11
N TYR A 71 -17.31 -31.10 -4.99
CA TYR A 71 -17.99 -30.70 -6.22
C TYR A 71 -17.77 -31.69 -7.38
N GLY A 72 -16.85 -32.62 -7.26
CA GLY A 72 -16.54 -33.68 -8.22
C GLY A 72 -15.04 -33.90 -8.40
N HIS A 73 -14.65 -35.17 -8.59
CA HIS A 73 -13.24 -35.57 -8.75
C HIS A 73 -12.78 -35.69 -10.20
N ASP A 74 -13.71 -35.57 -11.16
CA ASP A 74 -13.47 -35.80 -12.60
C ASP A 74 -14.09 -34.70 -13.49
N ILE A 75 -14.06 -33.45 -13.03
CA ILE A 75 -14.62 -32.32 -13.76
C ILE A 75 -13.77 -32.03 -15.00
N ARG A 76 -14.37 -32.14 -16.18
CA ARG A 76 -13.70 -31.90 -17.46
C ARG A 76 -13.77 -30.43 -17.83
N ILE A 77 -12.59 -29.80 -17.96
CA ILE A 77 -12.48 -28.39 -18.35
C ILE A 77 -11.43 -28.27 -19.45
N SER A 78 -11.77 -27.56 -20.53
CA SER A 78 -10.83 -27.23 -21.59
C SER A 78 -10.29 -25.82 -21.41
N THR A 79 -8.98 -25.65 -21.53
CA THR A 79 -8.31 -24.35 -21.38
C THR A 79 -7.30 -24.10 -22.49
N GLY A 80 -7.07 -22.83 -22.82
CA GLY A 80 -6.01 -22.39 -23.74
C GLY A 80 -4.71 -22.01 -23.04
N ALA A 81 -4.65 -22.09 -21.72
CA ALA A 81 -3.45 -21.76 -20.98
C ALA A 81 -2.35 -22.81 -21.18
N ALA A 82 -1.09 -22.36 -21.13
CA ALA A 82 0.08 -23.22 -21.35
C ALA A 82 1.02 -23.29 -20.15
N ASN A 83 0.75 -22.54 -19.07
CA ASN A 83 1.63 -22.41 -17.90
C ASN A 83 1.36 -23.43 -16.78
N MET A 84 0.48 -24.39 -17.01
CA MET A 84 0.05 -25.38 -16.02
C MET A 84 0.79 -26.72 -16.18
N LYS A 85 0.82 -27.50 -15.10
CA LYS A 85 1.38 -28.85 -15.03
C LYS A 85 0.37 -29.81 -14.38
N LEU A 86 0.57 -31.10 -14.60
CA LEU A 86 -0.14 -32.13 -13.86
C LEU A 86 0.15 -32.01 -12.36
N GLY A 87 -0.90 -32.00 -11.55
CA GLY A 87 -0.84 -31.83 -10.11
C GLY A 87 -1.00 -30.40 -9.60
N ASP A 88 -0.90 -29.40 -10.48
CA ASP A 88 -1.11 -27.99 -10.09
C ASP A 88 -2.51 -27.76 -9.52
N CYS A 89 -2.54 -26.94 -8.45
CA CYS A 89 -3.78 -26.37 -7.92
C CYS A 89 -4.08 -25.05 -8.63
N VAL A 90 -5.31 -24.87 -9.08
CA VAL A 90 -5.77 -23.71 -9.85
C VAL A 90 -7.18 -23.30 -9.45
N PRO A 91 -7.59 -22.03 -9.63
CA PRO A 91 -8.99 -21.68 -9.44
C PRO A 91 -9.86 -22.28 -10.53
N ALA A 92 -10.90 -23.00 -10.14
CA ALA A 92 -11.88 -23.64 -11.02
C ALA A 92 -13.26 -23.00 -10.83
N ALA A 93 -13.70 -22.23 -11.81
CA ALA A 93 -15.04 -21.68 -11.89
C ALA A 93 -15.97 -22.75 -12.44
N LEU A 94 -16.85 -23.28 -11.59
CA LEU A 94 -17.76 -24.38 -11.92
C LEU A 94 -18.98 -23.89 -12.73
N ASP A 95 -19.77 -24.83 -13.24
CA ASP A 95 -21.03 -24.49 -13.94
C ASP A 95 -21.96 -23.68 -13.03
N GLY A 96 -22.43 -22.55 -13.54
CA GLY A 96 -23.27 -21.60 -12.80
C GLY A 96 -22.49 -20.61 -11.90
N SER A 97 -21.15 -20.62 -11.94
CA SER A 97 -20.35 -19.63 -11.23
C SER A 97 -20.46 -18.24 -11.85
N THR A 98 -20.12 -17.23 -11.03
CA THR A 98 -20.01 -15.84 -11.45
C THR A 98 -18.60 -15.36 -11.18
N LEU A 99 -18.05 -14.54 -12.06
CA LEU A 99 -16.76 -13.86 -11.94
C LEU A 99 -16.95 -12.34 -11.92
N PRO A 100 -15.95 -11.57 -11.49
CA PRO A 100 -15.98 -10.11 -11.52
C PRO A 100 -16.48 -9.56 -12.86
N GLY A 101 -17.20 -8.43 -12.81
CA GLY A 101 -17.86 -7.88 -14.00
C GLY A 101 -19.14 -8.58 -14.41
N GLY A 102 -19.65 -9.54 -13.60
CA GLY A 102 -20.92 -10.24 -13.85
C GLY A 102 -20.81 -11.36 -14.90
N ILE A 103 -19.62 -11.83 -15.20
CA ILE A 103 -19.37 -12.91 -16.15
C ILE A 103 -19.90 -14.22 -15.56
N LYS A 104 -20.84 -14.86 -16.27
CA LYS A 104 -21.43 -16.15 -15.87
C LYS A 104 -20.80 -17.30 -16.62
N ILE A 105 -20.26 -18.25 -15.89
CA ILE A 105 -19.68 -19.46 -16.44
C ILE A 105 -20.78 -20.53 -16.57
N LYS A 106 -20.84 -21.16 -17.74
CA LYS A 106 -21.75 -22.24 -18.03
C LYS A 106 -21.03 -23.37 -18.74
N ALA A 107 -21.45 -24.60 -18.46
CA ALA A 107 -21.02 -25.76 -19.21
C ALA A 107 -21.30 -25.55 -20.70
N ARG A 108 -20.30 -25.76 -21.54
CA ARG A 108 -20.38 -25.55 -23.00
C ARG A 108 -19.44 -26.48 -23.74
N LYS A 109 -19.67 -26.61 -25.05
CA LYS A 109 -18.72 -27.27 -25.93
C LYS A 109 -17.71 -26.26 -26.47
N MET A 110 -16.42 -26.52 -26.25
CA MET A 110 -15.32 -25.78 -26.82
C MET A 110 -14.66 -26.61 -27.92
N GLN A 111 -14.81 -26.16 -29.17
CA GLN A 111 -14.28 -26.87 -30.36
C GLN A 111 -14.65 -28.37 -30.36
N GLY A 112 -15.90 -28.68 -30.01
CA GLY A 112 -16.46 -30.05 -30.02
C GLY A 112 -16.28 -30.86 -28.74
N VAL A 113 -15.50 -30.37 -27.75
CA VAL A 113 -15.27 -31.03 -26.46
C VAL A 113 -16.06 -30.32 -25.36
N GLU A 114 -16.68 -31.10 -24.49
CA GLU A 114 -17.40 -30.57 -23.32
C GLU A 114 -16.43 -29.94 -22.31
N SER A 115 -16.77 -28.72 -21.84
CA SER A 115 -16.09 -28.03 -20.74
C SER A 115 -17.13 -27.64 -19.70
N ASN A 116 -17.03 -28.21 -18.52
CA ASN A 116 -18.01 -28.05 -17.43
C ASN A 116 -17.62 -26.94 -16.44
N GLY A 117 -16.85 -25.97 -16.89
CA GLY A 117 -16.37 -24.85 -16.13
C GLY A 117 -15.27 -24.12 -16.88
N MET A 118 -14.54 -23.28 -16.13
CA MET A 118 -13.39 -22.51 -16.59
C MET A 118 -12.31 -22.51 -15.52
N LEU A 119 -11.04 -22.72 -15.93
CA LEU A 119 -9.90 -22.46 -15.06
C LEU A 119 -9.53 -20.99 -15.18
N CYS A 120 -9.28 -20.32 -14.06
CA CYS A 120 -9.14 -18.86 -14.02
C CYS A 120 -7.69 -18.39 -13.89
N SER A 121 -7.41 -17.25 -14.49
CA SER A 121 -6.24 -16.42 -14.24
C SER A 121 -6.46 -15.56 -12.97
N GLY A 122 -5.41 -14.89 -12.50
CA GLY A 122 -5.55 -13.90 -11.43
C GLY A 122 -6.38 -12.69 -11.85
N GLU A 123 -6.21 -12.21 -13.08
CA GLU A 123 -6.97 -11.09 -13.63
C GLU A 123 -8.48 -11.36 -13.65
N GLU A 124 -8.91 -12.60 -14.02
CA GLU A 124 -10.31 -13.01 -14.01
C GLU A 124 -10.93 -13.03 -12.60
N LEU A 125 -10.12 -13.13 -11.56
CA LEU A 125 -10.52 -13.00 -10.16
C LEU A 125 -10.39 -11.57 -9.62
N GLY A 126 -9.95 -10.61 -10.44
CA GLY A 126 -9.72 -9.23 -10.01
C GLY A 126 -8.45 -9.03 -9.16
N LEU A 127 -7.52 -9.98 -9.24
CA LEU A 127 -6.26 -9.94 -8.51
C LEU A 127 -5.14 -9.30 -9.34
N ASN A 128 -4.17 -8.74 -8.64
CA ASN A 128 -2.86 -8.34 -9.15
C ASN A 128 -1.74 -8.95 -8.27
N ASP A 129 -0.49 -8.78 -8.65
CA ASP A 129 0.66 -9.37 -7.93
C ASP A 129 0.85 -8.80 -6.51
N ASP A 130 0.38 -7.57 -6.24
CA ASP A 130 0.44 -6.98 -4.91
C ASP A 130 -0.59 -7.62 -3.95
N LEU A 131 -1.74 -8.06 -4.48
CA LEU A 131 -2.76 -8.78 -3.71
C LEU A 131 -2.42 -10.27 -3.56
N PHE A 132 -2.04 -10.92 -4.66
CA PHE A 132 -1.66 -12.33 -4.66
C PHE A 132 -0.57 -12.61 -5.71
N PRO A 133 0.60 -13.13 -5.32
CA PRO A 133 1.73 -13.37 -6.23
C PRO A 133 1.38 -14.31 -7.39
N GLY A 134 1.82 -13.97 -8.59
CA GLY A 134 1.57 -14.74 -9.81
C GLY A 134 0.24 -14.45 -10.49
N SER A 135 -0.51 -13.44 -10.00
CA SER A 135 -1.81 -13.06 -10.56
C SER A 135 -1.70 -12.41 -11.93
N GLU A 136 -0.61 -11.70 -12.22
CA GLU A 136 -0.36 -11.00 -13.49
C GLU A 136 0.34 -11.88 -14.53
N VAL A 137 0.62 -13.15 -14.20
CA VAL A 137 1.22 -14.09 -15.16
C VAL A 137 0.19 -14.41 -16.25
N TYR A 138 0.64 -14.36 -17.52
CA TYR A 138 -0.21 -14.76 -18.63
C TYR A 138 -0.54 -16.26 -18.57
N GLY A 139 -1.79 -16.61 -18.28
CA GLY A 139 -2.27 -17.99 -18.14
C GLY A 139 -3.09 -18.18 -16.87
N LEU A 140 -3.06 -19.38 -16.29
CA LEU A 140 -3.80 -19.69 -15.07
C LEU A 140 -3.05 -19.17 -13.83
N LEU A 141 -3.80 -18.80 -12.81
CA LEU A 141 -3.26 -18.58 -11.47
C LEU A 141 -2.88 -19.94 -10.87
N ILE A 142 -1.61 -20.14 -10.58
CA ILE A 142 -1.14 -21.34 -9.89
C ILE A 142 -1.17 -21.10 -8.39
N LEU A 143 -1.96 -21.91 -7.69
CA LEU A 143 -2.12 -21.82 -6.24
C LEU A 143 -1.02 -22.62 -5.50
N PRO A 144 -0.82 -22.41 -4.20
CA PRO A 144 0.08 -23.22 -3.39
C PRO A 144 -0.24 -24.72 -3.49
N GLU A 145 0.79 -25.56 -3.51
CA GLU A 145 0.64 -27.03 -3.70
C GLU A 145 -0.19 -27.71 -2.59
N ASP A 146 -0.21 -27.14 -1.39
CA ASP A 146 -0.97 -27.61 -0.23
C ASP A 146 -2.43 -27.15 -0.23
N SER A 147 -2.87 -26.41 -1.25
CA SER A 147 -4.26 -26.00 -1.41
C SER A 147 -5.18 -27.22 -1.52
N VAL A 148 -6.27 -27.22 -0.76
CA VAL A 148 -7.19 -28.36 -0.67
C VAL A 148 -8.26 -28.25 -1.75
N PRO A 149 -8.40 -29.23 -2.67
CA PRO A 149 -9.45 -29.26 -3.69
C PRO A 149 -10.85 -29.11 -3.09
N GLY A 150 -11.69 -28.30 -3.75
CA GLY A 150 -13.06 -28.01 -3.29
C GLY A 150 -13.18 -26.87 -2.29
N THR A 151 -12.07 -26.37 -1.73
CA THR A 151 -12.11 -25.17 -0.88
C THR A 151 -12.54 -23.95 -1.70
N ASP A 152 -13.38 -23.09 -1.12
CA ASP A 152 -13.72 -21.80 -1.73
C ASP A 152 -12.44 -20.98 -2.03
N ILE A 153 -12.42 -20.30 -3.17
CA ILE A 153 -11.21 -19.59 -3.62
C ILE A 153 -10.92 -18.34 -2.79
N ALA A 154 -11.96 -17.66 -2.27
CA ALA A 154 -11.79 -16.37 -1.62
C ALA A 154 -10.78 -16.40 -0.45
N PRO A 155 -10.87 -17.30 0.55
CA PRO A 155 -9.87 -17.36 1.61
C PRO A 155 -8.48 -17.79 1.14
N VAL A 156 -8.38 -18.59 0.07
CA VAL A 156 -7.09 -19.07 -0.43
C VAL A 156 -6.26 -17.96 -1.04
N VAL A 157 -6.92 -17.04 -1.75
CA VAL A 157 -6.26 -15.90 -2.39
C VAL A 157 -6.44 -14.59 -1.60
N GLY A 158 -7.07 -14.66 -0.42
CA GLY A 158 -7.27 -13.52 0.49
C GLY A 158 -8.32 -12.54 0.03
N LEU A 159 -9.35 -13.00 -0.68
CA LEU A 159 -10.51 -12.19 -1.05
C LEU A 159 -11.65 -12.24 -0.01
N ASP A 160 -11.48 -12.97 1.09
CA ASP A 160 -12.41 -13.05 2.22
C ASP A 160 -12.30 -11.86 3.19
N ASP A 161 -12.13 -10.66 2.65
CA ASP A 161 -11.93 -9.43 3.41
C ASP A 161 -12.86 -8.31 2.92
N TYR A 162 -12.92 -7.23 3.69
CA TYR A 162 -13.71 -6.04 3.40
C TYR A 162 -12.85 -4.78 3.45
N ILE A 163 -13.19 -3.79 2.63
CA ILE A 163 -12.63 -2.44 2.73
C ILE A 163 -13.74 -1.48 3.16
N PHE A 164 -13.50 -0.77 4.26
CA PHE A 164 -14.30 0.38 4.66
C PHE A 164 -13.81 1.61 3.92
N ASP A 165 -14.61 2.20 3.06
CA ASP A 165 -14.31 3.53 2.52
C ASP A 165 -14.98 4.59 3.42
N ILE A 166 -14.16 5.24 4.24
CA ILE A 166 -14.63 6.15 5.30
C ILE A 166 -14.36 7.60 4.91
N SER A 167 -15.41 8.41 4.94
CA SER A 167 -15.34 9.85 4.78
C SER A 167 -14.85 10.50 6.07
N ILE A 168 -13.62 10.98 6.08
CA ILE A 168 -13.04 11.63 7.26
C ILE A 168 -13.29 13.13 7.21
N THR A 169 -14.03 13.63 8.19
CA THR A 169 -14.36 15.04 8.31
C THR A 169 -13.13 15.89 8.70
N ALA A 170 -13.18 17.19 8.42
CA ALA A 170 -12.05 18.09 8.64
C ALA A 170 -11.70 18.32 10.13
N ASN A 171 -12.61 18.00 11.05
CA ASN A 171 -12.41 18.08 12.50
C ASN A 171 -11.83 16.79 13.11
N ARG A 172 -11.64 15.74 12.31
CA ARG A 172 -11.08 14.45 12.74
C ARG A 172 -9.81 14.08 11.94
N PRO A 173 -8.81 14.96 11.88
CA PRO A 173 -7.55 14.66 11.19
C PRO A 173 -6.80 13.46 11.79
N ASP A 174 -7.01 13.18 13.08
CA ASP A 174 -6.52 12.02 13.81
C ASP A 174 -6.98 10.68 13.24
N CYS A 175 -8.11 10.65 12.54
CA CYS A 175 -8.67 9.46 11.90
C CYS A 175 -8.22 9.28 10.44
N GLN A 176 -7.29 10.10 9.92
CA GLN A 176 -6.72 9.91 8.59
C GLN A 176 -5.60 8.86 8.54
N SER A 177 -5.76 7.81 9.32
CA SER A 177 -4.84 6.66 9.41
C SER A 177 -5.59 5.41 9.86
N VAL A 178 -5.04 4.25 9.54
CA VAL A 178 -5.60 2.97 10.00
C VAL A 178 -5.58 2.89 11.53
N LEU A 179 -4.47 3.32 12.17
CA LEU A 179 -4.36 3.39 13.63
C LEU A 179 -5.37 4.36 14.26
N GLY A 180 -5.63 5.50 13.59
CA GLY A 180 -6.66 6.45 14.05
C GLY A 180 -8.06 5.83 14.07
N ILE A 181 -8.43 5.14 13.00
CA ILE A 181 -9.70 4.40 12.93
C ILE A 181 -9.69 3.22 13.90
N ALA A 182 -8.59 2.47 14.02
CA ALA A 182 -8.48 1.37 14.99
C ALA A 182 -8.70 1.85 16.44
N ARG A 183 -8.21 3.04 16.79
CA ARG A 183 -8.46 3.66 18.10
C ARG A 183 -9.93 3.91 18.38
N GLU A 184 -10.66 4.38 17.38
CA GLU A 184 -12.12 4.57 17.48
C GLU A 184 -12.85 3.23 17.56
N VAL A 185 -12.47 2.26 16.73
CA VAL A 185 -13.03 0.90 16.75
C VAL A 185 -12.81 0.24 18.12
N ALA A 186 -11.61 0.37 18.69
CA ALA A 186 -11.29 -0.13 20.03
C ALA A 186 -12.21 0.48 21.10
N ALA A 187 -12.43 1.81 21.04
CA ALA A 187 -13.33 2.52 21.94
C ALA A 187 -14.80 2.09 21.76
N ILE A 188 -15.26 1.98 20.50
CA ILE A 188 -16.63 1.56 20.15
C ILE A 188 -16.94 0.14 20.64
N LEU A 189 -15.99 -0.77 20.50
CA LEU A 189 -16.15 -2.17 20.88
C LEU A 189 -15.79 -2.44 22.34
N GLY A 190 -15.17 -1.48 23.05
CA GLY A 190 -14.65 -1.69 24.41
C GLY A 190 -13.48 -2.71 24.43
N LYS A 191 -12.67 -2.76 23.39
CA LYS A 191 -11.55 -3.68 23.21
C LYS A 191 -10.21 -2.96 23.39
N PRO A 192 -9.13 -3.68 23.73
CA PRO A 192 -7.78 -3.10 23.74
C PRO A 192 -7.34 -2.71 22.32
N LEU A 193 -6.53 -1.64 22.25
CA LEU A 193 -5.79 -1.26 21.05
C LEU A 193 -4.38 -1.82 21.12
N HIS A 194 -3.97 -2.57 20.11
CA HIS A 194 -2.61 -3.05 19.94
C HIS A 194 -1.81 -2.04 19.12
N MET A 195 -0.85 -1.40 19.78
CA MET A 195 0.01 -0.43 19.08
C MET A 195 1.02 -1.17 18.18
N PRO A 196 1.26 -0.69 16.95
CA PRO A 196 2.33 -1.24 16.13
C PRO A 196 3.70 -1.04 16.81
N ALA A 197 4.62 -1.96 16.59
CA ALA A 197 5.97 -1.88 17.14
C ALA A 197 6.73 -0.68 16.57
N MET A 198 7.45 0.04 17.42
CA MET A 198 8.19 1.26 17.08
C MET A 198 9.62 1.29 17.67
N ASP A 199 10.02 0.21 18.33
CA ASP A 199 11.37 0.06 18.87
C ASP A 199 12.37 -0.28 17.76
N TYR A 200 13.52 0.35 17.79
CA TYR A 200 14.61 0.10 16.85
C TYR A 200 15.95 0.31 17.54
N ASN A 201 17.00 -0.25 16.97
CA ASN A 201 18.36 -0.10 17.46
C ASN A 201 19.22 0.65 16.43
N THR A 202 20.02 1.57 16.90
CA THR A 202 21.09 2.14 16.08
C THR A 202 22.29 1.18 16.06
N VAL A 203 22.80 0.91 14.88
CA VAL A 203 23.83 -0.12 14.66
C VAL A 203 25.20 0.46 14.30
N CYS A 204 25.26 1.75 13.93
CA CYS A 204 26.50 2.42 13.56
C CYS A 204 26.41 3.93 13.76
N ASP A 205 27.56 4.58 13.80
CA ASP A 205 27.63 6.03 13.77
C ASP A 205 27.45 6.56 12.33
N ALA A 206 27.04 7.81 12.21
CA ALA A 206 27.05 8.50 10.93
C ALA A 206 28.49 8.71 10.48
N ASP A 207 28.76 8.39 9.22
CA ASP A 207 30.08 8.53 8.61
C ASP A 207 30.38 9.97 8.14
N GLU A 208 29.33 10.78 7.96
CA GLU A 208 29.43 12.16 7.51
C GLU A 208 28.40 13.06 8.20
N PRO A 209 28.73 14.36 8.37
CA PRO A 209 27.79 15.32 8.95
C PRO A 209 26.69 15.67 7.97
N ILE A 210 25.47 15.73 8.48
CA ILE A 210 24.28 16.22 7.76
C ILE A 210 23.74 17.42 8.55
N SER A 211 23.34 18.47 7.85
CA SER A 211 22.74 19.64 8.47
C SER A 211 21.29 19.84 8.05
N VAL A 212 20.45 20.22 8.99
CA VAL A 212 19.07 20.61 8.72
C VAL A 212 18.81 21.99 9.32
N LYS A 213 18.23 22.89 8.51
CA LYS A 213 17.87 24.24 8.92
C LYS A 213 16.42 24.54 8.56
N VAL A 214 15.64 25.07 9.47
CA VAL A 214 14.29 25.58 9.22
C VAL A 214 14.32 27.10 9.25
N GLU A 215 14.19 27.75 8.09
CA GLU A 215 14.16 29.21 7.96
C GLU A 215 12.75 29.81 8.03
N ALA A 216 11.72 28.95 7.89
CA ALA A 216 10.32 29.32 7.99
C ALA A 216 9.60 28.54 9.11
N PRO A 217 9.94 28.79 10.38
CA PRO A 217 9.37 28.02 11.51
C PRO A 217 7.87 28.27 11.70
N ASP A 218 7.32 29.35 11.19
CA ASP A 218 5.89 29.61 11.14
C ASP A 218 5.13 28.68 10.19
N LEU A 219 5.80 28.16 9.15
CA LEU A 219 5.24 27.24 8.16
C LEU A 219 5.68 25.77 8.39
N CYS A 220 6.81 25.57 9.07
CA CYS A 220 7.31 24.25 9.46
C CYS A 220 7.64 24.23 10.95
N PRO A 221 6.65 24.02 11.82
CA PRO A 221 6.85 24.06 13.28
C PRO A 221 7.65 22.87 13.82
N ARG A 222 7.76 21.78 13.08
CA ARG A 222 8.60 20.63 13.42
C ARG A 222 9.14 19.96 12.17
N TYR A 223 10.43 19.68 12.16
CA TYR A 223 11.11 18.91 11.14
C TYR A 223 12.04 17.90 11.80
N MET A 224 11.89 16.64 11.49
CA MET A 224 12.75 15.56 11.95
C MET A 224 13.34 14.85 10.74
N ALA A 225 14.57 14.42 10.89
CA ALA A 225 15.23 13.60 9.88
C ALA A 225 16.09 12.52 10.55
N HIS A 226 16.24 11.39 9.90
CA HIS A 226 17.11 10.32 10.36
C HIS A 226 17.92 9.74 9.21
N TYR A 227 19.21 9.58 9.43
CA TYR A 227 20.12 9.03 8.43
C TYR A 227 20.20 7.51 8.55
N VAL A 228 19.98 6.85 7.43
CA VAL A 228 20.16 5.39 7.28
C VAL A 228 21.13 5.13 6.14
N ARG A 229 22.12 4.28 6.38
CA ARG A 229 23.16 3.92 5.40
C ARG A 229 23.07 2.46 4.99
N ASN A 230 23.91 2.06 4.00
CA ASN A 230 23.94 0.70 3.48
C ASN A 230 22.56 0.17 3.10
N ILE A 231 21.80 1.01 2.41
CA ILE A 231 20.46 0.65 1.95
C ILE A 231 20.54 -0.54 0.99
N ARG A 232 19.68 -1.50 1.24
CA ARG A 232 19.45 -2.70 0.44
C ARG A 232 18.08 -2.62 -0.20
N MET A 233 18.05 -2.09 -1.43
CA MET A 233 16.80 -1.98 -2.20
C MET A 233 16.32 -3.37 -2.60
N SER A 234 15.06 -3.65 -2.39
CA SER A 234 14.40 -4.91 -2.74
C SER A 234 12.90 -4.71 -2.88
N GLU A 235 12.20 -5.75 -3.30
CA GLU A 235 10.75 -5.77 -3.21
C GLU A 235 10.29 -5.82 -1.75
N SER A 236 9.14 -5.23 -1.47
CA SER A 236 8.48 -5.29 -0.18
C SER A 236 7.93 -6.68 0.12
N PRO A 237 7.84 -7.08 1.40
CA PRO A 237 7.21 -8.34 1.77
C PRO A 237 5.71 -8.33 1.41
N ARG A 238 5.17 -9.53 1.19
CA ARG A 238 3.78 -9.74 0.74
C ARG A 238 2.75 -9.00 1.60
N TRP A 239 2.89 -9.03 2.92
CA TRP A 239 1.94 -8.38 3.81
C TRP A 239 1.88 -6.86 3.59
N MET A 240 3.05 -6.21 3.38
CA MET A 240 3.12 -4.77 3.13
C MET A 240 2.54 -4.40 1.76
N LYS A 241 2.90 -5.15 0.70
CA LYS A 241 2.30 -4.99 -0.63
C LYS A 241 0.78 -5.06 -0.57
N ARG A 242 0.26 -6.06 0.15
CA ARG A 242 -1.18 -6.25 0.32
C ARG A 242 -1.85 -5.08 1.06
N HIS A 243 -1.27 -4.60 2.18
CA HIS A 243 -1.80 -3.44 2.90
C HIS A 243 -1.90 -2.21 2.00
N LEU A 244 -0.85 -1.94 1.21
CA LEU A 244 -0.83 -0.84 0.26
C LEU A 244 -1.90 -1.01 -0.83
N ALA A 245 -1.96 -2.18 -1.45
CA ALA A 245 -2.91 -2.48 -2.52
C ALA A 245 -4.37 -2.35 -2.07
N LEU A 246 -4.72 -2.86 -0.88
CA LEU A 246 -6.07 -2.74 -0.31
C LEU A 246 -6.44 -1.28 -0.01
N CYS A 247 -5.47 -0.42 0.26
CA CYS A 247 -5.67 1.02 0.41
C CYS A 247 -5.62 1.79 -0.93
N GLY A 248 -5.36 1.10 -2.06
CA GLY A 248 -5.33 1.68 -3.41
C GLY A 248 -3.97 2.23 -3.81
N LEU A 249 -2.89 1.86 -3.12
CA LEU A 249 -1.51 2.20 -3.49
C LEU A 249 -0.81 0.99 -4.12
N ARG A 250 0.03 1.25 -5.12
CA ARG A 250 0.89 0.24 -5.72
C ARG A 250 2.21 0.16 -4.97
N SER A 251 2.70 -1.05 -4.75
CA SER A 251 4.05 -1.27 -4.24
C SER A 251 5.11 -0.81 -5.26
N ILE A 252 6.20 -0.22 -4.76
CA ILE A 252 7.30 0.30 -5.58
C ILE A 252 8.61 -0.38 -5.18
N SER A 253 9.03 -0.20 -3.92
CA SER A 253 10.22 -0.80 -3.36
C SER A 253 10.13 -0.77 -1.84
N ASN A 254 10.89 -1.62 -1.15
CA ASN A 254 10.85 -1.74 0.31
C ASN A 254 10.88 -0.40 1.05
N VAL A 255 11.79 0.51 0.71
CA VAL A 255 11.92 1.80 1.43
C VAL A 255 10.80 2.77 1.08
N VAL A 256 10.40 2.88 -0.19
CA VAL A 256 9.27 3.73 -0.59
C VAL A 256 7.99 3.21 0.04
N ASP A 257 7.81 1.92 0.08
CA ASP A 257 6.64 1.28 0.66
C ASP A 257 6.60 1.45 2.19
N ILE A 258 7.75 1.46 2.87
CA ILE A 258 7.83 1.83 4.30
C ILE A 258 7.26 3.23 4.53
N THR A 259 7.62 4.22 3.69
CA THR A 259 7.08 5.58 3.83
C THR A 259 5.58 5.64 3.58
N ASN A 260 5.09 4.94 2.55
CA ASN A 260 3.68 4.85 2.22
C ASN A 260 2.88 4.07 3.28
N HIS A 261 3.43 2.97 3.78
CA HIS A 261 2.82 2.18 4.85
C HIS A 261 2.70 3.01 6.14
N THR A 262 3.76 3.71 6.53
CA THR A 262 3.74 4.61 7.70
C THR A 262 2.70 5.73 7.54
N LEU A 263 2.59 6.30 6.34
CA LEU A 263 1.57 7.31 6.03
C LEU A 263 0.15 6.75 6.22
N LEU A 264 -0.12 5.53 5.76
CA LEU A 264 -1.44 4.90 5.90
C LEU A 264 -1.70 4.44 7.34
N GLU A 265 -0.72 3.79 7.98
CA GLU A 265 -0.84 3.23 9.32
C GLU A 265 -0.92 4.32 10.38
N MET A 266 0.01 5.29 10.36
CA MET A 266 0.18 6.30 11.41
C MET A 266 -0.44 7.66 11.07
N GLY A 267 -0.78 7.91 9.80
CA GLY A 267 -1.26 9.21 9.33
C GLY A 267 -0.17 10.29 9.21
N GLN A 268 1.09 9.90 9.30
CA GLN A 268 2.23 10.78 9.21
C GLN A 268 2.85 10.68 7.82
N PRO A 269 2.74 11.73 6.98
CA PRO A 269 3.47 11.75 5.71
C PRO A 269 4.98 11.80 5.94
N MET A 270 5.71 11.03 5.15
CA MET A 270 7.15 10.94 5.18
C MET A 270 7.73 11.06 3.78
N HIS A 271 9.01 11.43 3.70
CA HIS A 271 9.79 11.35 2.48
C HIS A 271 11.16 10.72 2.75
N ALA A 272 11.72 10.07 1.74
CA ALA A 272 13.06 9.53 1.77
C ALA A 272 13.88 10.17 0.66
N PHE A 273 14.87 10.98 1.03
CA PHE A 273 15.83 11.56 0.09
C PHE A 273 16.99 10.60 -0.12
N ASP A 274 17.37 10.36 -1.39
CA ASP A 274 18.67 9.77 -1.70
C ASP A 274 19.77 10.77 -1.31
N LEU A 275 20.48 10.47 -0.25
CA LEU A 275 21.46 11.40 0.31
C LEU A 275 22.64 11.68 -0.64
N ASN A 276 22.91 10.78 -1.59
CA ASN A 276 23.92 11.00 -2.63
C ASN A 276 23.49 12.05 -3.67
N LYS A 277 22.19 12.33 -3.77
CA LYS A 277 21.62 13.33 -4.67
C LYS A 277 21.35 14.67 -3.99
N VAL A 278 21.52 14.74 -2.67
CA VAL A 278 21.33 15.98 -1.86
C VAL A 278 22.64 16.75 -1.80
N ALA A 279 22.72 17.87 -2.52
CA ALA A 279 23.91 18.68 -2.58
C ALA A 279 24.29 19.23 -1.20
N GLY A 280 25.59 19.16 -0.87
CA GLY A 280 26.13 19.63 0.40
C GLY A 280 25.65 18.85 1.64
N ARG A 281 24.96 17.71 1.46
CA ARG A 281 24.34 16.94 2.55
C ARG A 281 23.60 17.83 3.55
N SER A 282 22.86 18.79 3.02
CA SER A 282 22.15 19.78 3.82
C SER A 282 20.70 19.93 3.34
N ILE A 283 19.82 20.09 4.30
CA ILE A 283 18.41 20.38 4.06
C ILE A 283 18.08 21.75 4.65
N THR A 284 17.46 22.60 3.84
CA THR A 284 16.94 23.89 4.29
C THR A 284 15.46 24.01 3.94
N VAL A 285 14.61 24.13 4.94
CA VAL A 285 13.17 24.37 4.79
C VAL A 285 12.94 25.88 4.76
N ARG A 286 12.56 26.43 3.62
CA ARG A 286 12.39 27.86 3.41
C ARG A 286 11.23 28.21 2.48
N ARG A 287 10.87 29.47 2.42
CA ARG A 287 10.00 29.95 1.34
C ARG A 287 10.75 29.92 0.01
N ALA A 288 10.02 29.62 -1.06
CA ALA A 288 10.57 29.71 -2.42
C ALA A 288 10.94 31.16 -2.78
N VAL A 289 11.84 31.29 -3.74
CA VAL A 289 12.16 32.60 -4.35
C VAL A 289 11.24 32.79 -5.56
N GLU A 290 10.92 34.05 -5.89
CA GLU A 290 10.09 34.38 -7.05
C GLU A 290 10.70 33.81 -8.34
N GLY A 291 9.92 33.05 -9.09
CA GLY A 291 10.35 32.44 -10.35
C GLY A 291 11.19 31.15 -10.16
N GLU A 292 11.41 30.69 -8.93
CA GLU A 292 12.13 29.43 -8.67
C GLU A 292 11.37 28.24 -9.26
N LYS A 293 12.10 27.26 -9.80
CA LYS A 293 11.50 26.11 -10.48
C LYS A 293 11.78 24.82 -9.73
N ILE A 294 10.83 23.90 -9.80
CA ILE A 294 10.97 22.51 -9.34
C ILE A 294 10.25 21.58 -10.31
N THR A 295 10.88 20.41 -10.58
CA THR A 295 10.22 19.27 -11.23
C THR A 295 9.94 18.23 -10.16
N THR A 296 8.67 17.82 -10.03
CA THR A 296 8.22 16.84 -9.02
C THR A 296 8.38 15.41 -9.52
N LEU A 297 8.24 14.43 -8.60
CA LEU A 297 8.37 12.99 -8.89
C LEU A 297 7.42 12.49 -9.99
N ASP A 298 6.30 13.17 -10.22
CA ASP A 298 5.34 12.91 -11.31
C ASP A 298 5.68 13.68 -12.59
N GLU A 299 6.94 14.13 -12.73
CA GLU A 299 7.51 14.82 -13.91
C GLU A 299 6.86 16.15 -14.29
N LYS A 300 6.11 16.77 -13.38
CA LYS A 300 5.53 18.11 -13.61
C LYS A 300 6.49 19.22 -13.19
N GLU A 301 6.64 20.23 -14.04
CA GLU A 301 7.42 21.43 -13.73
C GLU A 301 6.51 22.53 -13.17
N PHE A 302 6.93 23.13 -12.05
CA PHE A 302 6.24 24.24 -11.42
C PHE A 302 7.17 25.46 -11.31
N THR A 303 6.60 26.66 -11.53
CA THR A 303 7.23 27.94 -11.22
C THR A 303 6.66 28.44 -9.90
N LEU A 304 7.52 28.70 -8.93
CA LEU A 304 7.17 28.98 -7.55
C LEU A 304 7.26 30.47 -7.24
N ASN A 305 6.68 30.83 -6.10
CA ASN A 305 6.73 32.18 -5.54
C ASN A 305 6.87 32.12 -4.00
N PRO A 306 7.11 33.23 -3.28
CA PRO A 306 7.35 33.23 -1.83
C PRO A 306 6.21 32.71 -0.94
N ASN A 307 5.02 32.44 -1.49
CA ASN A 307 3.94 31.77 -0.74
C ASN A 307 4.10 30.25 -0.68
N ASN A 308 5.00 29.68 -1.51
CA ASN A 308 5.25 28.25 -1.53
C ASN A 308 6.38 27.91 -0.55
N LEU A 309 6.19 26.86 0.25
CA LEU A 309 7.22 26.29 1.11
C LEU A 309 7.96 25.20 0.36
N VAL A 310 9.27 25.25 0.36
CA VAL A 310 10.14 24.28 -0.30
C VAL A 310 11.15 23.70 0.68
N ILE A 311 11.55 22.47 0.41
CA ILE A 311 12.71 21.83 1.02
C ILE A 311 13.81 21.89 -0.02
N CYS A 312 14.96 22.42 0.37
CA CYS A 312 16.09 22.64 -0.52
C CYS A 312 17.31 21.89 -0.01
N ASP A 313 18.16 21.47 -0.93
CA ASP A 313 19.55 21.16 -0.62
C ASP A 313 20.42 22.43 -0.62
N ALA A 314 21.74 22.32 -0.71
CA ALA A 314 22.64 23.48 -0.75
C ALA A 314 22.50 24.34 -2.02
N GLU A 315 21.87 23.84 -3.07
CA GLU A 315 21.85 24.45 -4.41
C GLU A 315 20.44 24.76 -4.93
N LYS A 316 19.46 23.89 -4.66
CA LYS A 316 18.15 23.90 -5.33
C LYS A 316 17.03 23.30 -4.48
N PRO A 317 15.75 23.54 -4.85
CA PRO A 317 14.62 22.81 -4.28
C PRO A 317 14.68 21.32 -4.61
N VAL A 318 14.43 20.50 -3.60
CA VAL A 318 14.36 19.04 -3.69
C VAL A 318 12.97 18.48 -3.32
N ALA A 319 12.07 19.30 -2.75
CA ALA A 319 10.67 18.96 -2.56
C ALA A 319 9.78 20.19 -2.42
N LEU A 320 8.51 20.04 -2.80
CA LEU A 320 7.40 20.91 -2.37
C LEU A 320 6.94 20.42 -0.99
N ALA A 321 7.21 21.21 0.06
CA ALA A 321 6.99 20.81 1.44
C ALA A 321 5.55 20.35 1.71
N GLY A 322 5.40 19.10 2.16
CA GLY A 322 4.11 18.49 2.47
C GLY A 322 3.23 18.16 1.27
N ILE A 323 3.74 18.26 0.04
CA ILE A 323 2.97 18.00 -1.18
C ILE A 323 3.62 16.88 -2.00
N MET A 324 4.84 17.09 -2.52
CA MET A 324 5.47 16.14 -3.43
C MET A 324 7.00 16.30 -3.43
N GLY A 325 7.71 15.18 -3.42
CA GLY A 325 9.16 15.15 -3.61
C GLY A 325 9.59 15.64 -4.99
N GLY A 326 10.82 16.10 -5.09
CA GLY A 326 11.43 16.47 -6.37
C GLY A 326 12.02 15.27 -7.11
N ALA A 327 11.93 15.26 -8.43
CA ALA A 327 12.52 14.22 -9.27
C ALA A 327 14.05 14.11 -9.12
N ASN A 328 14.68 15.20 -8.67
CA ASN A 328 16.13 15.33 -8.55
C ASN A 328 16.74 14.74 -7.27
N SER A 329 15.93 14.26 -6.32
CA SER A 329 16.35 13.71 -5.02
C SER A 329 15.68 12.38 -4.68
N GLY A 330 14.87 11.86 -5.60
CA GLY A 330 14.16 10.59 -5.45
C GLY A 330 15.12 9.40 -5.38
N MET A 331 14.68 8.36 -4.71
CA MET A 331 15.40 7.09 -4.59
C MET A 331 15.33 6.29 -5.89
N ASP A 332 16.36 5.49 -6.14
CA ASP A 332 16.43 4.51 -7.22
C ASP A 332 17.18 3.25 -6.76
N ASP A 333 17.33 2.26 -7.65
CA ASP A 333 17.97 0.97 -7.35
C ASP A 333 19.44 1.08 -6.93
N ASN A 334 20.08 2.24 -7.15
CA ASN A 334 21.48 2.50 -6.78
C ASN A 334 21.59 3.28 -5.47
N THR A 335 20.49 3.61 -4.82
CA THR A 335 20.49 4.35 -3.56
C THR A 335 21.14 3.51 -2.46
N THR A 336 22.21 4.02 -1.88
CA THR A 336 22.98 3.36 -0.81
C THR A 336 22.84 4.04 0.54
N SER A 337 22.32 5.27 0.56
CA SER A 337 22.11 6.04 1.78
C SER A 337 20.91 6.95 1.62
N LEU A 338 20.14 7.09 2.68
CA LEU A 338 18.96 7.93 2.68
C LEU A 338 18.87 8.83 3.92
N LEU A 339 18.17 9.92 3.75
CA LEU A 339 17.70 10.76 4.84
C LEU A 339 16.18 10.70 4.87
N PHE A 340 15.61 10.09 5.91
CA PHE A 340 14.18 10.20 6.16
C PHE A 340 13.83 11.62 6.59
N GLU A 341 12.74 12.12 6.02
CA GLU A 341 12.04 13.33 6.46
C GLU A 341 10.73 12.95 7.13
N CYS A 342 10.48 13.56 8.27
CA CYS A 342 9.22 13.44 8.97
C CYS A 342 8.90 14.79 9.61
N ALA A 343 7.90 15.50 9.11
CA ALA A 343 7.70 16.90 9.48
C ALA A 343 6.23 17.24 9.75
N THR A 344 6.00 18.41 10.33
CA THR A 344 4.71 19.05 10.40
C THR A 344 4.75 20.37 9.65
N PHE A 345 3.83 20.57 8.72
CA PHE A 345 3.69 21.80 7.94
C PHE A 345 2.37 22.50 8.24
N ALA A 346 2.37 23.83 8.11
CA ALA A 346 1.19 24.64 8.36
C ALA A 346 0.07 24.31 7.34
N ARG A 347 -1.11 23.91 7.84
CA ARG A 347 -2.30 23.54 7.05
C ARG A 347 -2.58 24.48 5.90
N ASP A 348 -2.66 25.77 6.22
CA ASP A 348 -3.06 26.80 5.25
C ASP A 348 -2.01 27.00 4.15
N SER A 349 -0.73 26.81 4.46
CA SER A 349 0.35 26.86 3.48
C SER A 349 0.24 25.71 2.50
N VAL A 350 0.15 24.47 2.99
CA VAL A 350 0.01 23.28 2.14
C VAL A 350 -1.25 23.38 1.28
N ARG A 351 -2.40 23.71 1.88
CA ARG A 351 -3.68 23.84 1.18
C ARG A 351 -3.63 24.90 0.07
N LYS A 352 -3.07 26.08 0.35
CA LYS A 352 -2.98 27.15 -0.64
C LYS A 352 -2.04 26.78 -1.80
N THR A 353 -0.89 26.19 -1.48
CA THR A 353 0.10 25.75 -2.47
C THR A 353 -0.46 24.62 -3.34
N SER A 354 -1.02 23.56 -2.73
CA SER A 354 -1.62 22.41 -3.42
C SER A 354 -2.69 22.87 -4.42
N ARG A 355 -3.59 23.76 -4.00
CA ARG A 355 -4.65 24.30 -4.87
C ARG A 355 -4.13 25.22 -5.98
N ALA A 356 -3.18 26.10 -5.64
CA ALA A 356 -2.63 27.05 -6.61
C ALA A 356 -1.86 26.35 -7.72
N LEU A 357 -1.15 25.26 -7.39
CA LEU A 357 -0.39 24.45 -8.34
C LEU A 357 -1.21 23.32 -8.98
N GLY A 358 -2.44 23.06 -8.48
CA GLY A 358 -3.24 21.92 -8.92
C GLY A 358 -2.59 20.57 -8.60
N GLN A 359 -1.72 20.52 -7.58
CA GLN A 359 -0.95 19.36 -7.18
C GLN A 359 -1.48 18.79 -5.86
N ASN A 360 -2.27 17.71 -5.95
CA ASN A 360 -2.80 17.00 -4.81
C ASN A 360 -2.07 15.66 -4.61
N SER A 361 -1.90 15.27 -3.36
CA SER A 361 -1.31 13.98 -2.96
C SER A 361 -1.92 13.49 -1.65
N ASP A 362 -1.69 12.23 -1.32
CA ASP A 362 -2.04 11.66 -0.01
C ASP A 362 -1.37 12.40 1.16
N SER A 363 -0.17 12.93 0.95
CA SER A 363 0.54 13.79 1.88
C SER A 363 -0.21 15.11 2.08
N SER A 364 -0.48 15.85 0.99
CA SER A 364 -1.18 17.15 1.07
C SER A 364 -2.56 17.02 1.69
N ALA A 365 -3.30 15.96 1.40
CA ALA A 365 -4.63 15.69 1.97
C ALA A 365 -4.60 15.58 3.51
N ARG A 366 -3.52 15.02 4.08
CA ARG A 366 -3.32 14.92 5.54
C ARG A 366 -2.91 16.27 6.13
N TYR A 367 -1.93 16.93 5.55
CA TYR A 367 -1.49 18.24 6.02
C TYR A 367 -2.58 19.31 5.93
N GLU A 368 -3.39 19.30 4.88
CA GLU A 368 -4.53 20.23 4.74
C GLU A 368 -5.58 20.11 5.85
N LYS A 369 -5.74 18.94 6.43
CA LYS A 369 -6.63 18.71 7.58
C LYS A 369 -5.90 18.92 8.91
N GLY A 370 -4.60 18.72 8.92
CA GLY A 370 -3.71 18.92 10.07
C GLY A 370 -3.05 17.62 10.51
N VAL A 371 -1.77 17.70 10.78
CA VAL A 371 -0.95 16.62 11.36
C VAL A 371 -0.47 17.10 12.72
N ASP A 372 -0.54 16.24 13.73
CA ASP A 372 -0.11 16.54 15.09
C ASP A 372 1.41 16.79 15.16
N ARG A 373 1.84 17.69 16.05
CA ARG A 373 3.25 18.06 16.20
C ARG A 373 4.12 16.92 16.76
N HIS A 374 3.53 15.95 17.43
CA HIS A 374 4.24 14.77 17.98
C HIS A 374 4.23 13.59 17.01
N SER A 375 3.35 13.62 16.00
CA SER A 375 3.24 12.57 15.00
C SER A 375 4.56 12.27 14.24
N PRO A 376 5.41 13.28 13.90
CA PRO A 376 6.70 13.01 13.26
C PRO A 376 7.61 12.07 14.05
N GLU A 377 7.62 12.16 15.36
CA GLU A 377 8.43 11.28 16.22
C GLU A 377 7.96 9.82 16.16
N LEU A 378 6.64 9.62 16.25
CA LEU A 378 6.04 8.29 16.17
C LEU A 378 6.17 7.69 14.77
N GLY A 379 5.91 8.49 13.73
CA GLY A 379 6.05 8.03 12.34
C GLY A 379 7.49 7.66 11.99
N LEU A 380 8.45 8.47 12.42
CA LEU A 380 9.87 8.18 12.20
C LEU A 380 10.30 6.90 12.95
N ALA A 381 9.90 6.73 14.20
CA ALA A 381 10.19 5.53 14.98
C ALA A 381 9.59 4.27 14.31
N ARG A 382 8.35 4.35 13.80
CA ARG A 382 7.73 3.25 13.06
C ARG A 382 8.47 2.90 11.78
N ALA A 383 8.86 3.89 10.99
CA ALA A 383 9.62 3.67 9.76
C ALA A 383 10.99 3.03 10.04
N LEU A 384 11.70 3.48 11.09
CA LEU A 384 12.97 2.90 11.48
C LEU A 384 12.82 1.48 12.01
N HIS A 385 11.75 1.19 12.76
CA HIS A 385 11.41 -0.19 13.13
C HIS A 385 11.26 -1.07 11.88
N LEU A 386 10.53 -0.61 10.86
CA LEU A 386 10.35 -1.34 9.62
C LEU A 386 11.66 -1.50 8.81
N ILE A 387 12.55 -0.51 8.82
CA ILE A 387 13.91 -0.64 8.26
C ILE A 387 14.66 -1.80 8.92
N GLN A 388 14.58 -1.90 10.26
CA GLN A 388 15.22 -2.98 11.02
C GLN A 388 14.54 -4.33 10.77
N GLU A 389 13.22 -4.39 10.82
CA GLU A 389 12.44 -5.61 10.62
C GLU A 389 12.68 -6.23 9.24
N LEU A 390 12.76 -5.39 8.22
CA LEU A 390 12.99 -5.83 6.83
C LEU A 390 14.48 -5.95 6.46
N ASP A 391 15.38 -5.67 7.40
CA ASP A 391 16.84 -5.68 7.18
C ASP A 391 17.26 -4.91 5.92
N CYS A 392 16.66 -3.75 5.66
CA CYS A 392 16.88 -3.01 4.44
C CYS A 392 17.81 -1.80 4.58
N GLY A 393 18.45 -1.60 5.74
CA GLY A 393 19.42 -0.53 5.96
C GLY A 393 20.00 -0.54 7.37
N ASP A 394 21.11 0.17 7.54
CA ASP A 394 21.81 0.33 8.82
C ASP A 394 21.42 1.67 9.45
N ILE A 395 20.65 1.63 10.53
CA ILE A 395 20.18 2.82 11.25
C ILE A 395 21.36 3.44 12.00
N THR A 396 21.68 4.69 11.69
CA THR A 396 22.78 5.42 12.35
C THR A 396 22.34 6.05 13.66
N THR A 397 23.30 6.53 14.46
CA THR A 397 23.04 7.34 15.65
C THR A 397 22.62 8.77 15.33
N LEU A 398 22.62 9.19 14.04
CA LEU A 398 22.33 10.54 13.62
C LEU A 398 20.82 10.74 13.43
N GLU A 399 20.16 11.15 14.48
CA GLU A 399 18.83 11.76 14.45
C GLU A 399 19.01 13.29 14.43
N ILE A 400 18.42 13.93 13.41
CA ILE A 400 18.45 15.38 13.28
C ILE A 400 17.04 15.92 13.47
N GLY A 401 16.92 16.89 14.35
CA GLY A 401 15.79 17.76 14.32
C GLY A 401 14.84 17.68 15.48
N ARG A 402 15.16 18.58 16.38
CA ARG A 402 14.15 19.33 17.08
C ARG A 402 14.29 20.78 16.62
N ALA A 403 13.59 21.15 15.52
CA ALA A 403 13.29 22.56 15.36
C ALA A 403 12.34 22.91 16.50
N HIS A 404 12.93 23.41 17.62
CA HIS A 404 12.17 23.97 18.71
C HIS A 404 11.75 25.37 18.32
N VAL A 405 10.45 25.61 18.35
CA VAL A 405 9.92 26.96 18.57
C VAL A 405 9.71 27.15 20.06
#